data_ab78a742ea752aa2841929ff9f577121
#
_entry.id   ab78a742ea752aa2841929ff9f577121
#
_cell.length_a   1.000
_cell.length_b   1.000
_cell.length_c   1.000
_cell.angle_alpha   90.00
_cell.angle_beta   90.00
_cell.angle_gamma   90.00
#
_symmetry.space_group_name_H-M   'P 1'
#
loop_
_entity.id
_entity.type
_entity.pdbx_description
1 polymer ?
#
loop_
_entity_poly.entity_id
_entity_poly.type
_entity_poly.pdbx_seq_one_letter_code
_entity_poly.pdbx_strand_id
1 'polypeptide(L)'
;MYLTCNPCGVGHAWEKRLFIDREYRSGENADDYAFIPATVFDNGVLTRADPDYVRRLESLPPRLRKAWLYAKWDVFEGQFFTEFDESRHVCAENAIPRARHTIVAFDYGFDMLAAYICISDAESRVYVTDEFCAPNLTLGEAAIRIAELCRGKNVEFAVASPDLWNRRQDTGKSGFEIMQETPGMPPMRPADDRRIPGWRLMREHLKDRDDGLPGLIISRRCRELIRCMPALLFDKNRSEDASGEPHSVTHSPEALRYALMSRFVTSEATEHKFRFRKNHSNSFFD
;
A
#
# COMPACT_ATOMS: atom_id res chain seq x y z
N MET A 1 -27.57 15.84 10.54
CA MET A 1 -26.40 16.74 10.45
C MET A 1 -26.06 16.87 8.96
N TYR A 2 -25.75 18.10 8.49
CA TYR A 2 -25.33 18.32 7.10
C TYR A 2 -23.86 18.73 7.11
N LEU A 3 -23.08 18.13 6.22
CA LEU A 3 -21.68 18.45 5.97
C LEU A 3 -21.54 18.97 4.54
N THR A 4 -20.80 20.03 4.35
CA THR A 4 -20.39 20.51 3.02
C THR A 4 -18.87 20.45 2.95
N CYS A 5 -18.35 19.79 1.97
CA CYS A 5 -16.91 19.59 1.80
C CYS A 5 -16.52 19.52 0.33
N ASN A 6 -15.26 19.83 0.07
CA ASN A 6 -14.62 19.56 -1.22
C ASN A 6 -13.65 18.39 -1.06
N PRO A 7 -13.39 17.61 -2.11
CA PRO A 7 -12.29 16.66 -2.11
C PRO A 7 -10.99 17.35 -1.72
N CYS A 8 -10.14 16.64 -0.99
CA CYS A 8 -8.90 17.11 -0.35
C CYS A 8 -9.12 17.75 1.02
N GLY A 9 -8.11 17.70 1.86
CA GLY A 9 -8.14 18.20 3.23
C GLY A 9 -8.11 17.10 4.28
N VAL A 10 -8.08 17.51 5.55
CA VAL A 10 -7.85 16.61 6.70
C VAL A 10 -8.92 15.55 6.88
N GLY A 11 -10.16 15.83 6.48
CA GLY A 11 -11.30 14.92 6.60
C GLY A 11 -11.48 13.93 5.44
N HIS A 12 -10.76 14.13 4.36
CA HIS A 12 -10.98 13.44 3.08
C HIS A 12 -11.09 11.92 3.19
N ALA A 13 -10.19 11.27 3.92
CA ALA A 13 -10.15 9.82 4.00
C ALA A 13 -11.40 9.21 4.66
N TRP A 14 -11.90 9.77 5.76
CA TRP A 14 -13.08 9.24 6.44
C TRP A 14 -14.38 9.63 5.72
N GLU A 15 -14.42 10.81 5.09
CA GLU A 15 -15.56 11.25 4.27
C GLU A 15 -15.68 10.36 3.04
N LYS A 16 -14.57 10.11 2.33
CA LYS A 16 -14.54 9.20 1.18
C LYS A 16 -15.04 7.82 1.59
N ARG A 17 -14.49 7.23 2.64
CA ARG A 17 -14.89 5.91 3.13
C ARG A 17 -16.39 5.81 3.40
N LEU A 18 -16.94 6.75 4.19
CA LEU A 18 -18.34 6.70 4.62
C LEU A 18 -19.34 7.03 3.51
N PHE A 19 -19.06 8.08 2.73
CA PHE A 19 -20.04 8.66 1.82
C PHE A 19 -19.85 8.25 0.37
N ILE A 20 -18.61 8.03 -0.08
CA ILE A 20 -18.29 7.71 -1.48
C ILE A 20 -18.14 6.21 -1.66
N ASP A 21 -17.23 5.58 -0.89
CA ASP A 21 -16.92 4.14 -0.99
C ASP A 21 -17.99 3.30 -0.28
N ARG A 22 -18.78 3.92 0.63
CA ARG A 22 -19.83 3.27 1.43
C ARG A 22 -19.33 2.07 2.23
N GLU A 23 -18.14 2.19 2.78
CA GLU A 23 -17.53 1.20 3.64
C GLU A 23 -17.85 1.49 5.10
N TYR A 24 -18.71 0.67 5.71
CA TYR A 24 -19.19 0.87 7.08
C TYR A 24 -18.49 -0.07 8.04
N ARG A 25 -18.12 0.48 9.21
CA ARG A 25 -17.55 -0.27 10.32
C ARG A 25 -18.66 -0.85 11.22
N SER A 26 -18.27 -1.71 12.15
CA SER A 26 -19.21 -2.21 13.17
C SER A 26 -19.80 -1.02 13.96
N GLY A 27 -21.14 -0.95 14.00
CA GLY A 27 -21.88 0.15 14.65
C GLY A 27 -22.25 1.32 13.72
N GLU A 28 -21.82 1.34 12.47
CA GLU A 28 -22.25 2.31 11.46
C GLU A 28 -23.36 1.70 10.59
N ASN A 29 -24.46 2.42 10.40
CA ASN A 29 -25.58 1.97 9.56
C ASN A 29 -25.59 2.73 8.24
N ALA A 30 -25.65 2.03 7.11
CA ALA A 30 -25.68 2.60 5.77
C ALA A 30 -26.79 3.64 5.55
N ASP A 31 -27.94 3.45 6.20
CA ASP A 31 -29.10 4.33 6.05
C ASP A 31 -28.91 5.71 6.74
N ASP A 32 -27.91 5.82 7.62
CA ASP A 32 -27.59 7.08 8.31
C ASP A 32 -26.76 8.05 7.45
N TYR A 33 -26.25 7.57 6.29
CA TYR A 33 -25.31 8.32 5.45
C TYR A 33 -25.84 8.50 4.03
N ALA A 34 -25.89 9.75 3.57
CA ALA A 34 -26.26 10.08 2.20
C ALA A 34 -25.23 11.05 1.60
N PHE A 35 -24.82 10.79 0.38
CA PHE A 35 -23.95 11.67 -0.40
C PHE A 35 -24.75 12.30 -1.55
N ILE A 36 -24.72 13.63 -1.61
CA ILE A 36 -25.32 14.40 -2.71
C ILE A 36 -24.16 15.05 -3.47
N PRO A 37 -23.74 14.48 -4.62
CA PRO A 37 -22.68 15.08 -5.41
C PRO A 37 -23.13 16.39 -6.03
N ALA A 38 -22.27 17.39 -6.00
CA ALA A 38 -22.46 18.65 -6.68
C ALA A 38 -21.12 19.14 -7.24
N THR A 39 -21.13 19.66 -8.44
CA THR A 39 -20.01 20.27 -9.12
C THR A 39 -20.22 21.78 -9.28
N VAL A 40 -19.19 22.49 -9.71
CA VAL A 40 -19.35 23.91 -10.06
C VAL A 40 -20.39 24.11 -11.17
N PHE A 41 -20.58 23.12 -12.05
CA PHE A 41 -21.54 23.19 -13.17
C PHE A 41 -23.00 23.10 -12.72
N ASP A 42 -23.24 22.56 -11.52
CA ASP A 42 -24.58 22.50 -10.92
C ASP A 42 -24.99 23.84 -10.30
N ASN A 43 -24.02 24.74 -10.08
CA ASN A 43 -24.27 26.09 -9.53
C ASN A 43 -24.45 27.14 -10.63
N GLY A 44 -25.60 27.10 -11.30
CA GLY A 44 -25.91 28.05 -12.37
C GLY A 44 -25.99 29.52 -11.92
N VAL A 45 -26.14 29.80 -10.63
CA VAL A 45 -26.08 31.18 -10.09
C VAL A 45 -24.65 31.68 -10.09
N LEU A 46 -23.72 30.90 -9.59
CA LEU A 46 -22.29 31.23 -9.53
C LEU A 46 -21.72 31.39 -10.95
N THR A 47 -21.96 30.43 -11.84
CA THR A 47 -21.41 30.43 -13.20
C THR A 47 -21.92 31.56 -14.08
N ARG A 48 -23.13 32.08 -13.80
CA ARG A 48 -23.65 33.29 -14.44
C ARG A 48 -23.10 34.59 -13.84
N ALA A 49 -22.92 34.60 -12.52
CA ALA A 49 -22.40 35.78 -11.82
C ALA A 49 -20.90 35.98 -12.06
N ASP A 50 -20.14 34.89 -12.19
CA ASP A 50 -18.69 34.88 -12.42
C ASP A 50 -18.32 33.83 -13.47
N PRO A 51 -18.44 34.15 -14.77
CA PRO A 51 -18.08 33.22 -15.85
C PRO A 51 -16.60 32.80 -15.83
N ASP A 52 -15.73 33.61 -15.25
CA ASP A 52 -14.30 33.33 -15.15
C ASP A 52 -13.96 32.34 -14.04
N TYR A 53 -14.90 32.03 -13.16
CA TYR A 53 -14.67 31.08 -12.06
C TYR A 53 -14.28 29.68 -12.57
N VAL A 54 -15.00 29.18 -13.55
CA VAL A 54 -14.70 27.88 -14.17
C VAL A 54 -13.30 27.89 -14.81
N ARG A 55 -12.96 28.97 -15.56
CA ARG A 55 -11.65 29.12 -16.20
C ARG A 55 -10.51 29.14 -15.16
N ARG A 56 -10.72 29.77 -14.00
CA ARG A 56 -9.74 29.73 -12.90
C ARG A 56 -9.55 28.32 -12.36
N LEU A 57 -10.62 27.54 -12.23
CA LEU A 57 -10.52 26.12 -11.83
C LEU A 57 -9.82 25.26 -12.88
N GLU A 58 -10.06 25.53 -14.18
CA GLU A 58 -9.39 24.84 -15.30
C GLU A 58 -7.87 25.12 -15.33
N SER A 59 -7.44 26.30 -14.89
CA SER A 59 -6.02 26.67 -14.81
C SER A 59 -5.26 26.04 -13.63
N LEU A 60 -5.97 25.38 -12.70
CA LEU A 60 -5.32 24.71 -11.58
C LEU A 60 -4.45 23.52 -12.06
N PRO A 61 -3.45 23.12 -11.27
CA PRO A 61 -2.72 21.89 -11.49
C PRO A 61 -3.67 20.71 -11.74
N PRO A 62 -3.33 19.76 -12.62
CA PRO A 62 -4.26 18.69 -13.06
C PRO A 62 -4.98 17.96 -11.92
N ARG A 63 -4.30 17.76 -10.79
CA ARG A 63 -4.87 17.11 -9.60
C ARG A 63 -5.93 17.97 -8.92
N LEU A 64 -5.62 19.21 -8.60
CA LEU A 64 -6.58 20.14 -7.98
C LEU A 64 -7.76 20.40 -8.90
N ARG A 65 -7.53 20.48 -10.21
CA ARG A 65 -8.58 20.56 -11.21
C ARG A 65 -9.52 19.35 -11.17
N LYS A 66 -8.98 18.13 -11.08
CA LYS A 66 -9.78 16.91 -10.90
C LYS A 66 -10.65 16.98 -9.64
N ALA A 67 -10.06 17.39 -8.52
CA ALA A 67 -10.77 17.48 -7.25
C ALA A 67 -11.84 18.58 -7.24
N TRP A 68 -11.53 19.80 -7.65
CA TRP A 68 -12.38 20.98 -7.42
C TRP A 68 -13.31 21.29 -8.60
N LEU A 69 -12.89 21.01 -9.84
CA LEU A 69 -13.73 21.21 -11.00
C LEU A 69 -14.68 20.02 -11.26
N TYR A 70 -14.16 18.80 -11.07
CA TYR A 70 -14.90 17.59 -11.37
C TYR A 70 -15.33 16.80 -10.13
N ALA A 71 -15.13 17.35 -8.93
CA ALA A 71 -15.49 16.73 -7.64
C ALA A 71 -14.97 15.28 -7.49
N LYS A 72 -13.75 14.98 -8.00
CA LYS A 72 -13.16 13.66 -7.91
C LYS A 72 -12.56 13.44 -6.52
N TRP A 73 -12.97 12.35 -5.87
CA TRP A 73 -12.57 11.98 -4.51
C TRP A 73 -11.36 11.05 -4.44
N ASP A 74 -10.81 10.68 -5.58
CA ASP A 74 -9.56 9.90 -5.72
C ASP A 74 -8.29 10.76 -5.72
N VAL A 75 -8.40 12.03 -5.35
CA VAL A 75 -7.31 13.01 -5.34
C VAL A 75 -7.07 13.53 -3.93
N PHE A 76 -5.88 13.29 -3.38
CA PHE A 76 -5.48 13.80 -2.05
C PHE A 76 -4.45 14.93 -2.19
N GLU A 77 -4.64 16.04 -1.46
CA GLU A 77 -3.64 17.08 -1.35
C GLU A 77 -2.42 16.56 -0.58
N GLY A 78 -1.21 16.76 -1.09
CA GLY A 78 0.00 16.24 -0.48
C GLY A 78 0.19 14.74 -0.60
N GLN A 79 -0.54 14.06 -1.50
CA GLN A 79 -0.41 12.62 -1.77
C GLN A 79 1.03 12.25 -2.07
N PHE A 80 1.53 11.22 -1.38
CA PHE A 80 2.90 10.77 -1.52
C PHE A 80 3.13 10.03 -2.85
N PHE A 81 2.25 9.07 -3.21
CA PHE A 81 2.33 8.34 -4.48
C PHE A 81 1.47 9.02 -5.54
N THR A 82 2.00 10.05 -6.17
CA THR A 82 1.32 10.78 -7.25
C THR A 82 1.17 9.97 -8.53
N GLU A 83 1.99 8.93 -8.68
CA GLU A 83 2.00 7.98 -9.79
C GLU A 83 0.84 6.99 -9.71
N PHE A 84 0.26 6.77 -8.52
CA PHE A 84 -0.82 5.81 -8.34
C PHE A 84 -2.13 6.30 -8.98
N ASP A 85 -2.70 5.47 -9.84
CA ASP A 85 -3.99 5.67 -10.49
C ASP A 85 -4.74 4.33 -10.52
N GLU A 86 -5.91 4.27 -9.89
CA GLU A 86 -6.68 3.04 -9.76
C GLU A 86 -7.03 2.43 -11.14
N SER A 87 -7.29 3.25 -12.15
CA SER A 87 -7.62 2.77 -13.50
C SER A 87 -6.47 2.03 -14.18
N ARG A 88 -5.23 2.24 -13.72
CA ARG A 88 -4.02 1.65 -14.28
C ARG A 88 -3.42 0.57 -13.39
N HIS A 89 -3.48 0.76 -12.07
CA HIS A 89 -2.79 -0.08 -11.10
C HIS A 89 -3.70 -1.14 -10.45
N VAL A 90 -5.02 -1.08 -10.71
CA VAL A 90 -5.95 -2.05 -10.12
C VAL A 90 -6.53 -2.95 -11.20
N CYS A 91 -6.43 -4.26 -10.99
CA CYS A 91 -6.95 -5.26 -11.92
C CYS A 91 -8.04 -6.13 -11.30
N ALA A 92 -8.85 -6.75 -12.15
CA ALA A 92 -9.75 -7.83 -11.75
C ALA A 92 -8.95 -9.11 -11.42
N GLU A 93 -9.52 -9.99 -10.60
CA GLU A 93 -8.86 -11.23 -10.16
C GLU A 93 -8.44 -12.15 -11.32
N ASN A 94 -9.26 -12.24 -12.35
CA ASN A 94 -9.01 -13.06 -13.52
C ASN A 94 -7.89 -12.51 -14.45
N ALA A 95 -7.42 -11.30 -14.20
CA ALA A 95 -6.28 -10.70 -14.90
C ALA A 95 -4.92 -10.99 -14.24
N ILE A 96 -4.91 -11.65 -13.08
CA ILE A 96 -3.69 -11.99 -12.37
C ILE A 96 -3.02 -13.19 -13.07
N PRO A 97 -1.75 -13.06 -13.49
CA PRO A 97 -1.05 -14.12 -14.18
C PRO A 97 -0.62 -15.25 -13.24
N ARG A 98 -0.06 -16.31 -13.82
CA ARG A 98 0.58 -17.38 -13.03
C ARG A 98 1.80 -16.80 -12.30
N ALA A 99 1.88 -17.08 -11.00
CA ALA A 99 3.02 -16.70 -10.19
C ALA A 99 4.29 -17.47 -10.56
N ARG A 100 5.41 -16.76 -10.69
CA ARG A 100 6.77 -17.33 -10.71
C ARG A 100 7.30 -17.43 -9.28
N HIS A 101 7.13 -16.36 -8.51
CA HIS A 101 7.47 -16.29 -7.10
C HIS A 101 6.24 -15.81 -6.30
N THR A 102 6.13 -16.27 -5.08
CA THR A 102 5.05 -15.86 -4.16
C THR A 102 5.62 -15.64 -2.78
N ILE A 103 5.35 -14.49 -2.20
CA ILE A 103 5.71 -14.18 -0.81
C ILE A 103 4.51 -13.59 -0.08
N VAL A 104 4.57 -13.59 1.24
CA VAL A 104 3.71 -12.75 2.08
C VAL A 104 4.54 -11.66 2.73
N ALA A 105 4.08 -10.42 2.63
CA ALA A 105 4.69 -9.29 3.31
C ALA A 105 3.69 -8.70 4.30
N PHE A 106 4.16 -8.31 5.48
CA PHE A 106 3.27 -7.71 6.47
C PHE A 106 3.99 -6.68 7.34
N ASP A 107 3.20 -5.72 7.78
CA ASP A 107 3.57 -4.77 8.82
C ASP A 107 2.66 -5.00 10.02
N TYR A 108 3.27 -5.26 11.17
CA TYR A 108 2.55 -5.59 12.39
C TYR A 108 2.61 -4.44 13.40
N GLY A 109 1.46 -3.85 13.67
CA GLY A 109 1.18 -3.06 14.86
C GLY A 109 0.00 -3.69 15.61
N PHE A 110 -0.08 -3.51 16.92
CA PHE A 110 -1.26 -3.95 17.67
C PHE A 110 -2.51 -3.18 17.24
N ASP A 111 -2.35 -1.91 16.86
CA ASP A 111 -3.39 -1.04 16.32
C ASP A 111 -3.81 -1.41 14.89
N MET A 112 -2.93 -2.04 14.12
CA MET A 112 -3.23 -2.53 12.78
C MET A 112 -2.19 -3.57 12.32
N LEU A 113 -2.66 -4.75 11.93
CA LEU A 113 -1.93 -5.68 11.07
C LEU A 113 -2.30 -5.41 9.63
N ALA A 114 -1.32 -5.28 8.75
CA ALA A 114 -1.51 -5.25 7.30
C ALA A 114 -0.65 -6.34 6.64
N ALA A 115 -1.27 -7.34 6.00
CA ALA A 115 -0.58 -8.47 5.38
C ALA A 115 -1.07 -8.69 3.95
N TYR A 116 -0.12 -8.93 3.02
CA TYR A 116 -0.36 -9.01 1.58
C TYR A 116 0.36 -10.20 0.95
N ILE A 117 -0.35 -10.94 0.11
CA ILE A 117 0.27 -11.90 -0.81
C ILE A 117 0.77 -11.12 -2.03
N CYS A 118 2.05 -11.19 -2.28
CA CYS A 118 2.70 -10.60 -3.43
C CYS A 118 3.28 -11.69 -4.32
N ILE A 119 3.00 -11.60 -5.61
CA ILE A 119 3.56 -12.51 -6.61
C ILE A 119 4.37 -11.72 -7.63
N SER A 120 5.32 -12.38 -8.29
CA SER A 120 5.89 -11.91 -9.54
C SER A 120 5.54 -12.86 -10.68
N ASP A 121 5.33 -12.29 -11.87
CA ASP A 121 5.17 -13.06 -13.10
C ASP A 121 6.53 -13.40 -13.77
N ALA A 122 6.49 -13.95 -14.96
CA ALA A 122 7.68 -14.32 -15.73
C ALA A 122 8.51 -13.09 -16.15
N GLU A 123 7.87 -11.96 -16.37
CA GLU A 123 8.45 -10.67 -16.74
C GLU A 123 8.88 -9.84 -15.52
N SER A 124 8.83 -10.44 -14.32
CA SER A 124 9.17 -9.77 -13.07
C SER A 124 8.27 -8.55 -12.74
N ARG A 125 7.03 -8.54 -13.22
CA ARG A 125 6.01 -7.58 -12.75
C ARG A 125 5.42 -8.09 -11.44
N VAL A 126 5.19 -7.17 -10.51
CA VAL A 126 4.67 -7.48 -9.18
C VAL A 126 3.17 -7.31 -9.14
N TYR A 127 2.49 -8.30 -8.58
CA TYR A 127 1.05 -8.24 -8.31
C TYR A 127 0.79 -8.47 -6.82
N VAL A 128 -0.04 -7.62 -6.23
CA VAL A 128 -0.59 -7.85 -4.89
C VAL A 128 -1.95 -8.53 -5.07
N THR A 129 -2.07 -9.78 -4.63
CA THR A 129 -3.22 -10.61 -5.00
C THR A 129 -4.27 -10.75 -3.92
N ASP A 130 -3.85 -10.78 -2.67
CA ASP A 130 -4.73 -10.96 -1.52
C ASP A 130 -4.25 -10.10 -0.35
N GLU A 131 -5.18 -9.74 0.52
CA GLU A 131 -4.88 -8.99 1.74
C GLU A 131 -5.58 -9.55 2.96
N PHE A 132 -5.00 -9.31 4.11
CA PHE A 132 -5.64 -9.39 5.40
C PHE A 132 -5.21 -8.20 6.25
N CYS A 133 -6.18 -7.39 6.69
CA CYS A 133 -5.94 -6.22 7.53
C CYS A 133 -6.93 -6.24 8.69
N ALA A 134 -6.42 -6.12 9.92
CA ALA A 134 -7.27 -6.06 11.11
C ALA A 134 -6.53 -5.39 12.28
N PRO A 135 -7.24 -4.62 13.10
CA PRO A 135 -6.71 -4.06 14.34
C PRO A 135 -6.79 -5.06 15.51
N ASN A 136 -6.09 -4.74 16.59
CA ASN A 136 -6.19 -5.37 17.89
C ASN A 136 -5.89 -6.88 17.92
N LEU A 137 -4.94 -7.33 17.08
CA LEU A 137 -4.48 -8.70 17.09
C LEU A 137 -3.20 -8.84 17.90
N THR A 138 -3.15 -9.83 18.77
CA THR A 138 -1.90 -10.28 19.38
C THR A 138 -0.98 -10.92 18.34
N LEU A 139 0.31 -11.06 18.64
CA LEU A 139 1.28 -11.70 17.73
C LEU A 139 0.85 -13.12 17.31
N GLY A 140 0.30 -13.91 18.23
CA GLY A 140 -0.18 -15.26 17.93
C GLY A 140 -1.40 -15.26 17.02
N GLU A 141 -2.38 -14.38 17.27
CA GLU A 141 -3.55 -14.24 16.41
C GLU A 141 -3.17 -13.72 15.02
N ALA A 142 -2.26 -12.74 14.95
CA ALA A 142 -1.73 -12.24 13.70
C ALA A 142 -1.05 -13.35 12.87
N ALA A 143 -0.23 -14.18 13.51
CA ALA A 143 0.42 -15.32 12.86
C ALA A 143 -0.59 -16.34 12.32
N ILE A 144 -1.64 -16.66 13.07
CA ILE A 144 -2.73 -17.55 12.60
C ILE A 144 -3.38 -16.96 11.34
N ARG A 145 -3.71 -15.67 11.35
CA ARG A 145 -4.33 -15.01 10.18
C ARG A 145 -3.43 -14.97 8.96
N ILE A 146 -2.14 -14.73 9.15
CA ILE A 146 -1.15 -14.78 8.05
C ILE A 146 -1.03 -16.20 7.51
N ALA A 147 -0.95 -17.21 8.37
CA ALA A 147 -0.93 -18.62 7.96
C ALA A 147 -2.19 -19.02 7.18
N GLU A 148 -3.36 -18.54 7.60
CA GLU A 148 -4.63 -18.71 6.87
C GLU A 148 -4.59 -18.03 5.49
N LEU A 149 -4.08 -16.82 5.39
CA LEU A 149 -3.92 -16.08 4.14
C LEU A 149 -2.99 -16.84 3.16
N CYS A 150 -1.97 -17.52 3.68
CA CYS A 150 -1.03 -18.32 2.90
C CYS A 150 -1.56 -19.70 2.49
N ARG A 151 -2.67 -20.17 3.08
CA ARG A 151 -3.19 -21.52 2.86
C ARG A 151 -3.49 -21.79 1.39
N GLY A 152 -2.97 -22.92 0.88
CA GLY A 152 -3.15 -23.33 -0.52
C GLY A 152 -2.31 -22.54 -1.54
N LYS A 153 -1.46 -21.62 -1.07
CA LYS A 153 -0.53 -20.86 -1.91
C LYS A 153 0.90 -21.34 -1.66
N ASN A 154 1.71 -21.40 -2.71
CA ASN A 154 3.13 -21.79 -2.60
C ASN A 154 3.97 -20.59 -2.15
N VAL A 155 3.78 -20.14 -0.92
CA VAL A 155 4.50 -18.99 -0.35
C VAL A 155 5.90 -19.40 0.04
N GLU A 156 6.92 -18.76 -0.58
CA GLU A 156 8.34 -19.08 -0.38
C GLU A 156 8.85 -18.60 0.99
N PHE A 157 8.47 -17.40 1.39
CA PHE A 157 8.80 -16.81 2.68
C PHE A 157 7.86 -15.67 3.06
N ALA A 158 7.90 -15.32 4.35
CA ALA A 158 7.26 -14.11 4.87
C ALA A 158 8.32 -13.03 5.13
N VAL A 159 8.00 -11.77 4.86
CA VAL A 159 8.87 -10.63 5.15
C VAL A 159 8.13 -9.61 6.02
N ALA A 160 8.82 -9.11 7.06
CA ALA A 160 8.25 -8.18 8.02
C ALA A 160 9.28 -7.21 8.56
N SER A 161 8.82 -6.17 9.27
CA SER A 161 9.69 -5.21 9.93
C SER A 161 10.73 -5.89 10.83
N PRO A 162 12.00 -5.45 10.79
CA PRO A 162 13.09 -6.02 11.61
C PRO A 162 12.87 -5.93 13.12
N ASP A 163 12.05 -5.01 13.59
CA ASP A 163 11.73 -4.84 15.01
C ASP A 163 11.06 -6.09 15.62
N LEU A 164 10.40 -6.93 14.83
CA LEU A 164 9.88 -8.22 15.28
C LEU A 164 10.96 -9.18 15.78
N TRP A 165 12.23 -9.00 15.40
CA TRP A 165 13.37 -9.79 15.89
C TRP A 165 13.94 -9.29 17.21
N ASN A 166 13.49 -8.11 17.69
CA ASN A 166 13.90 -7.60 19.00
C ASN A 166 13.26 -8.43 20.11
N ARG A 167 14.08 -8.81 21.11
CA ARG A 167 13.59 -9.54 22.28
C ARG A 167 12.76 -8.63 23.18
N ARG A 168 11.63 -9.12 23.61
CA ARG A 168 10.74 -8.44 24.54
C ARG A 168 11.25 -8.65 25.97
N GLN A 169 11.21 -7.60 26.78
CA GLN A 169 11.68 -7.66 28.17
C GLN A 169 10.77 -8.49 29.07
N ASP A 170 9.47 -8.55 28.76
CA ASP A 170 8.45 -9.24 29.55
C ASP A 170 8.47 -10.77 29.39
N THR A 171 8.74 -11.26 28.18
CA THR A 171 8.68 -12.69 27.84
C THR A 171 10.04 -13.29 27.49
N GLY A 172 11.05 -12.46 27.21
CA GLY A 172 12.34 -12.89 26.69
C GLY A 172 12.32 -13.43 25.27
N LYS A 173 11.11 -13.63 24.67
CA LYS A 173 10.91 -14.05 23.29
C LYS A 173 10.82 -12.83 22.37
N SER A 174 11.27 -12.97 21.13
CA SER A 174 10.99 -12.00 20.06
C SER A 174 9.62 -12.25 19.45
N GLY A 175 9.08 -11.22 18.77
CA GLY A 175 7.84 -11.38 17.99
C GLY A 175 7.99 -12.44 16.88
N PHE A 176 9.18 -12.48 16.26
CA PHE A 176 9.54 -13.50 15.28
C PHE A 176 9.41 -14.92 15.84
N GLU A 177 9.99 -15.20 17.04
CA GLU A 177 9.92 -16.53 17.66
C GLU A 177 8.47 -16.95 17.90
N ILE A 178 7.63 -16.04 18.40
CA ILE A 178 6.20 -16.31 18.66
C ILE A 178 5.46 -16.63 17.35
N MET A 179 5.65 -15.84 16.31
CA MET A 179 4.95 -16.01 15.04
C MET A 179 5.43 -17.26 14.29
N GLN A 180 6.74 -17.54 14.30
CA GLN A 180 7.31 -18.68 13.59
C GLN A 180 6.92 -20.03 14.20
N GLU A 181 6.54 -20.08 15.49
CA GLU A 181 6.01 -21.27 16.17
C GLU A 181 4.58 -21.63 15.65
N THR A 182 3.89 -20.73 14.96
CA THR A 182 2.52 -20.96 14.47
C THR A 182 2.53 -21.91 13.27
N PRO A 183 1.75 -23.03 13.33
CA PRO A 183 1.66 -23.96 12.21
C PRO A 183 1.17 -23.27 10.92
N GLY A 184 1.87 -23.50 9.81
CA GLY A 184 1.53 -22.93 8.53
C GLY A 184 2.12 -21.55 8.24
N MET A 185 2.85 -20.93 9.21
CA MET A 185 3.63 -19.74 8.94
C MET A 185 4.79 -20.06 7.99
N PRO A 186 4.95 -19.33 6.88
CA PRO A 186 6.12 -19.46 6.02
C PRO A 186 7.41 -19.06 6.76
N PRO A 187 8.60 -19.50 6.30
CA PRO A 187 9.87 -19.04 6.85
C PRO A 187 9.96 -17.51 6.82
N MET A 188 10.20 -16.90 7.98
CA MET A 188 10.21 -15.42 8.10
C MET A 188 11.62 -14.86 7.88
N ARG A 189 11.66 -13.68 7.27
CA ARG A 189 12.88 -12.89 7.03
C ARG A 189 12.66 -11.43 7.44
N PRO A 190 13.67 -10.76 8.00
CA PRO A 190 13.59 -9.32 8.24
C PRO A 190 13.62 -8.57 6.92
N ALA A 191 12.80 -7.53 6.81
CA ALA A 191 12.79 -6.63 5.67
C ALA A 191 14.03 -5.72 5.66
N ASP A 192 14.38 -5.22 4.49
CA ASP A 192 15.16 -3.98 4.40
C ASP A 192 14.21 -2.82 4.68
N ASP A 193 14.33 -2.23 5.87
CA ASP A 193 13.41 -1.22 6.38
C ASP A 193 13.75 0.23 6.00
N ARG A 194 14.80 0.44 5.19
CA ARG A 194 15.20 1.76 4.73
C ARG A 194 14.08 2.44 3.95
N ARG A 195 13.48 3.45 4.57
CA ARG A 195 12.26 4.09 4.05
C ARG A 195 12.48 4.77 2.71
N ILE A 196 13.44 5.71 2.61
CA ILE A 196 13.64 6.51 1.38
C ILE A 196 13.96 5.65 0.15
N PRO A 197 14.93 4.71 0.19
CA PRO A 197 15.16 3.79 -0.93
C PRO A 197 13.92 2.97 -1.28
N GLY A 198 13.16 2.51 -0.27
CA GLY A 198 11.95 1.72 -0.47
C GLY A 198 10.83 2.52 -1.14
N TRP A 199 10.60 3.76 -0.72
CA TRP A 199 9.64 4.65 -1.36
C TRP A 199 10.00 4.96 -2.82
N ARG A 200 11.29 5.18 -3.09
CA ARG A 200 11.77 5.37 -4.47
C ARG A 200 11.51 4.13 -5.32
N LEU A 201 11.79 2.94 -4.78
CA LEU A 201 11.52 1.67 -5.46
C LEU A 201 10.03 1.49 -5.75
N MET A 202 9.14 1.80 -4.79
CA MET A 202 7.70 1.76 -5.01
C MET A 202 7.26 2.69 -6.14
N ARG A 203 7.77 3.93 -6.17
CA ARG A 203 7.49 4.88 -7.27
C ARG A 203 7.95 4.36 -8.62
N GLU A 204 9.13 3.71 -8.70
CA GLU A 204 9.59 3.09 -9.94
C GLU A 204 8.66 1.95 -10.39
N HIS A 205 8.17 1.12 -9.47
CA HIS A 205 7.21 0.08 -9.79
C HIS A 205 5.81 0.62 -10.19
N LEU A 206 5.44 1.81 -9.74
CA LEU A 206 4.20 2.48 -10.17
C LEU A 206 4.30 3.10 -11.56
N LYS A 207 5.50 3.29 -12.11
CA LYS A 207 5.68 3.80 -13.48
C LYS A 207 5.43 2.71 -14.51
N ASP A 208 5.12 3.17 -15.72
CA ASP A 208 5.02 2.28 -16.86
C ASP A 208 6.39 1.71 -17.22
N ARG A 209 6.40 0.43 -17.56
CA ARG A 209 7.52 -0.27 -18.17
C ARG A 209 7.48 -0.06 -19.69
N ASP A 210 8.46 -0.63 -20.39
CA ASP A 210 8.58 -0.52 -21.85
C ASP A 210 7.36 -1.05 -22.62
N ASP A 211 6.58 -1.94 -22.00
CA ASP A 211 5.34 -2.49 -22.55
C ASP A 211 4.11 -1.59 -22.30
N GLY A 212 4.28 -0.41 -21.70
CA GLY A 212 3.22 0.56 -21.41
C GLY A 212 2.31 0.20 -20.22
N LEU A 213 2.66 -0.84 -19.45
CA LEU A 213 1.93 -1.25 -18.25
C LEU A 213 2.76 -0.97 -16.99
N PRO A 214 2.12 -0.67 -15.85
CA PRO A 214 2.84 -0.46 -14.59
C PRO A 214 3.66 -1.67 -14.16
N GLY A 215 4.73 -1.45 -13.43
CA GLY A 215 5.53 -2.51 -12.80
C GLY A 215 4.87 -3.15 -11.58
N LEU A 216 3.89 -2.46 -10.96
CA LEU A 216 3.09 -2.90 -9.80
C LEU A 216 1.61 -2.84 -10.14
N ILE A 217 0.91 -3.95 -9.91
CA ILE A 217 -0.54 -4.09 -10.10
C ILE A 217 -1.16 -4.67 -8.82
N ILE A 218 -2.31 -4.15 -8.43
CA ILE A 218 -3.01 -4.52 -7.21
C ILE A 218 -4.35 -5.18 -7.58
N SER A 219 -4.63 -6.34 -7.04
CA SER A 219 -5.94 -6.96 -7.18
C SER A 219 -7.02 -6.10 -6.54
N ARG A 220 -8.18 -6.00 -7.17
CA ARG A 220 -9.36 -5.31 -6.61
C ARG A 220 -9.81 -5.85 -5.25
N ARG A 221 -9.36 -7.04 -4.86
CA ARG A 221 -9.58 -7.62 -3.53
C ARG A 221 -8.83 -6.87 -2.43
N CYS A 222 -7.68 -6.27 -2.74
CA CYS A 222 -6.82 -5.57 -1.79
C CYS A 222 -7.35 -4.14 -1.53
N ARG A 223 -8.56 -4.05 -0.98
CA ARG A 223 -9.28 -2.79 -0.79
C ARG A 223 -8.56 -1.84 0.15
N GLU A 224 -7.98 -2.38 1.22
CA GLU A 224 -7.27 -1.57 2.20
C GLU A 224 -6.01 -0.96 1.59
N LEU A 225 -5.23 -1.73 0.84
CA LEU A 225 -4.08 -1.21 0.12
C LEU A 225 -4.48 -0.14 -0.90
N ILE A 226 -5.52 -0.40 -1.71
CA ILE A 226 -6.03 0.55 -2.71
C ILE A 226 -6.46 1.86 -2.05
N ARG A 227 -7.11 1.78 -0.88
CA ARG A 227 -7.52 2.95 -0.08
C ARG A 227 -6.31 3.72 0.46
N CYS A 228 -5.30 3.02 0.96
CA CYS A 228 -4.15 3.64 1.64
C CYS A 228 -3.16 4.29 0.65
N MET A 229 -2.97 3.73 -0.55
CA MET A 229 -2.00 4.25 -1.52
C MET A 229 -2.20 5.74 -1.85
N PRO A 230 -3.39 6.21 -2.21
CA PRO A 230 -3.61 7.64 -2.47
C PRO A 230 -3.69 8.48 -1.19
N ALA A 231 -4.00 7.87 -0.03
CA ALA A 231 -4.17 8.57 1.24
C ALA A 231 -2.84 8.84 1.98
N LEU A 232 -1.75 8.15 1.59
CA LEU A 232 -0.43 8.39 2.16
C LEU A 232 0.09 9.76 1.75
N LEU A 233 0.47 10.59 2.73
CA LEU A 233 0.92 11.96 2.50
C LEU A 233 2.42 12.08 2.65
N PHE A 234 2.99 13.16 2.10
CA PHE A 234 4.37 13.55 2.39
C PHE A 234 4.56 13.88 3.87
N ASP A 235 5.72 13.51 4.40
CA ASP A 235 6.13 14.00 5.72
C ASP A 235 6.38 15.52 5.66
N LYS A 236 5.88 16.24 6.68
CA LYS A 236 5.94 17.71 6.72
C LYS A 236 7.36 18.24 6.85
N ASN A 237 8.27 17.45 7.42
CA ASN A 237 9.64 17.84 7.73
C ASN A 237 10.66 17.20 6.78
N ARG A 238 10.28 16.12 6.08
CA ARG A 238 11.13 15.32 5.20
C ARG A 238 10.46 15.12 3.85
N SER A 239 10.73 16.00 2.91
CA SER A 239 10.10 16.00 1.58
C SER A 239 10.31 14.72 0.75
N GLU A 240 11.27 13.86 1.11
CA GLU A 240 11.52 12.58 0.45
C GLU A 240 10.85 11.40 1.15
N ASP A 241 10.27 11.62 2.34
CA ASP A 241 9.64 10.58 3.17
C ASP A 241 8.12 10.71 3.17
N ALA A 242 7.45 9.60 3.45
CA ALA A 242 6.02 9.58 3.71
C ALA A 242 5.75 9.90 5.18
N SER A 243 4.61 10.53 5.45
CA SER A 243 4.14 10.78 6.82
C SER A 243 3.96 9.46 7.58
N GLY A 244 4.33 9.45 8.86
CA GLY A 244 4.01 8.37 9.78
C GLY A 244 2.57 8.43 10.32
N GLU A 245 1.81 9.47 9.96
CA GLU A 245 0.46 9.68 10.44
C GLU A 245 -0.52 10.01 9.30
N PRO A 246 -1.78 9.62 9.41
CA PRO A 246 -2.37 8.80 10.49
C PRO A 246 -2.01 7.32 10.31
N HIS A 247 -1.77 6.59 11.41
CA HIS A 247 -1.41 5.16 11.41
C HIS A 247 -2.37 4.28 10.60
N SER A 248 -3.64 4.66 10.53
CA SER A 248 -4.67 3.94 9.75
C SER A 248 -4.42 3.88 8.23
N VAL A 249 -3.42 4.59 7.71
CA VAL A 249 -3.05 4.56 6.29
C VAL A 249 -1.59 4.16 6.04
N THR A 250 -0.76 4.03 7.08
CA THR A 250 0.68 3.79 6.91
C THR A 250 1.07 2.33 6.82
N HIS A 251 0.43 1.43 7.58
CA HIS A 251 0.79 0.02 7.66
C HIS A 251 0.74 -0.70 6.30
N SER A 252 -0.28 -0.42 5.48
CA SER A 252 -0.46 -1.07 4.18
C SER A 252 0.66 -0.74 3.18
N PRO A 253 1.01 0.54 2.94
CA PRO A 253 2.15 0.88 2.10
C PRO A 253 3.50 0.41 2.68
N GLU A 254 3.67 0.36 4.01
CA GLU A 254 4.89 -0.16 4.63
C GLU A 254 5.05 -1.66 4.35
N ALA A 255 4.01 -2.46 4.53
CA ALA A 255 4.03 -3.88 4.19
C ALA A 255 4.38 -4.12 2.71
N LEU A 256 3.81 -3.34 1.79
CA LEU A 256 4.15 -3.40 0.37
C LEU A 256 5.60 -2.98 0.12
N ARG A 257 6.10 -1.97 0.81
CA ARG A 257 7.50 -1.54 0.74
C ARG A 257 8.44 -2.68 1.15
N TYR A 258 8.12 -3.41 2.22
CA TYR A 258 8.90 -4.59 2.64
C TYR A 258 8.91 -5.67 1.57
N ALA A 259 7.77 -5.93 0.91
CA ALA A 259 7.71 -6.87 -0.20
C ALA A 259 8.70 -6.49 -1.31
N LEU A 260 8.63 -5.28 -1.81
CA LEU A 260 9.46 -4.83 -2.93
C LEU A 260 10.95 -4.77 -2.56
N MET A 261 11.27 -4.31 -1.34
CA MET A 261 12.66 -4.26 -0.85
C MET A 261 13.27 -5.63 -0.59
N SER A 262 12.47 -6.67 -0.38
CA SER A 262 12.94 -8.05 -0.19
C SER A 262 13.56 -8.66 -1.46
N ARG A 263 13.41 -7.99 -2.61
CA ARG A 263 13.94 -8.44 -3.91
C ARG A 263 13.56 -9.88 -4.26
N PHE A 264 12.33 -10.28 -3.92
CA PHE A 264 11.82 -11.59 -4.34
C PHE A 264 11.73 -11.71 -5.87
N VAL A 265 11.76 -10.58 -6.54
CA VAL A 265 11.94 -10.47 -7.98
C VAL A 265 13.44 -10.49 -8.26
N THR A 266 14.02 -11.66 -8.50
CA THR A 266 15.43 -11.78 -8.87
C THR A 266 15.65 -11.33 -10.32
N SER A 267 16.34 -10.21 -10.52
CA SER A 267 17.03 -10.00 -11.79
C SER A 267 18.26 -10.91 -11.81
N GLU A 268 18.52 -11.64 -12.89
CA GLU A 268 19.68 -12.51 -13.09
C GLU A 268 21.03 -11.81 -12.80
N ALA A 269 21.06 -10.49 -12.78
CA ALA A 269 22.22 -9.67 -12.45
C ALA A 269 22.73 -9.82 -11.00
N THR A 270 21.91 -10.37 -10.06
CA THR A 270 22.29 -10.49 -8.66
C THR A 270 23.01 -11.80 -8.36
N GLU A 271 22.77 -12.87 -9.10
CA GLU A 271 23.51 -14.14 -8.94
C GLU A 271 24.99 -14.03 -9.33
N HIS A 272 25.32 -13.16 -10.30
CA HIS A 272 26.71 -12.95 -10.71
C HIS A 272 27.55 -12.24 -9.64
N LYS A 273 26.97 -11.34 -8.83
CA LYS A 273 27.69 -10.63 -7.75
C LYS A 273 27.96 -11.52 -6.52
N PHE A 274 27.11 -12.51 -6.24
CA PHE A 274 27.34 -13.45 -5.15
C PHE A 274 28.37 -14.52 -5.48
N ARG A 275 28.49 -14.95 -6.72
CA ARG A 275 29.54 -15.89 -7.15
C ARG A 275 30.94 -15.26 -7.10
N PHE A 276 31.09 -13.97 -7.44
CA PHE A 276 32.40 -13.29 -7.38
C PHE A 276 32.93 -13.07 -5.94
N ARG A 277 32.05 -12.96 -4.95
CA ARG A 277 32.49 -12.80 -3.54
C ARG A 277 32.91 -14.13 -2.89
N LYS A 278 32.43 -15.28 -3.34
CA LYS A 278 32.84 -16.59 -2.81
C LYS A 278 34.19 -17.06 -3.32
N ASN A 279 34.65 -16.55 -4.45
CA ASN A 279 35.93 -16.97 -5.04
C ASN A 279 37.14 -16.13 -4.60
N HIS A 280 36.95 -15.07 -3.82
CA HIS A 280 38.07 -14.23 -3.34
C HIS A 280 38.40 -14.41 -1.86
N SER A 281 37.72 -15.31 -1.14
CA SER A 281 38.02 -15.60 0.27
C SER A 281 38.85 -16.88 0.52
N ASN A 282 39.31 -17.56 -0.52
CA ASN A 282 40.07 -18.81 -0.39
C ASN A 282 41.50 -18.77 -0.97
N SER A 283 42.17 -17.60 -0.96
CA SER A 283 43.57 -17.53 -1.32
C SER A 283 44.37 -16.60 -0.40
N PHE A 284 44.42 -16.91 0.87
CA PHE A 284 45.45 -16.43 1.78
C PHE A 284 45.57 -17.44 2.94
N PHE A 285 46.26 -18.56 2.64
CA PHE A 285 47.03 -19.38 3.59
C PHE A 285 47.70 -20.49 2.73
N ASP A 286 48.91 -20.19 2.27
CA ASP A 286 50.05 -21.07 2.16
C ASP A 286 51.30 -20.24 2.37
#